data_d957e1359fecc1cf13821adf60ccab8f
#
_entry.id   d957e1359fecc1cf13821adf60ccab8f
#
_cell.length_a   1.000
_cell.length_b   1.000
_cell.length_c   1.000
_cell.angle_alpha   90.00
_cell.angle_beta   90.00
_cell.angle_gamma   90.00
#
_symmetry.space_group_name_H-M   'P 1'
#
loop_
_entity.id
_entity.type
_entity.pdbx_description
1 polymer ?
#
loop_
_entity_poly.entity_id
_entity_poly.type
_entity_poly.pdbx_seq_one_letter_code
_entity_poly.pdbx_strand_id
1 'polypeptide(L)'
;TFCATGMGGYVRNLTPSEMLAQLQAEQADRNIRISNIVLMGMGEPLDNFDNVIRFLKLVSDDKGMNIGMRHISLSTCGVVPKIYELADLKLQLTLSVSLHAPNDQIRSKTMPVNRRWGIDELLEACRYYLKMTNRRISFEYAMIDNVNDSDACARELAKRLHGMLAHVNLIPVNA
;
A
#
# COMPACT_ATOMS: atom_id res chain seq x y z
N THR A 1 -0.32 7.88 -15.38
CA THR A 1 -0.27 7.13 -14.11
C THR A 1 0.80 7.74 -13.21
N PHE A 2 0.63 7.67 -11.89
CA PHE A 2 1.64 8.16 -10.94
C PHE A 2 2.91 7.28 -10.89
N CYS A 3 2.84 6.06 -11.41
CA CYS A 3 3.92 5.09 -11.38
C CYS A 3 4.35 4.71 -12.80
N ALA A 4 5.66 4.84 -13.08
CA ALA A 4 6.24 4.50 -14.39
C ALA A 4 6.08 3.00 -14.75
N THR A 5 6.07 2.11 -13.76
CA THR A 5 5.87 0.67 -14.01
C THR A 5 4.51 0.35 -14.63
N GLY A 6 3.50 1.20 -14.41
CA GLY A 6 2.20 1.05 -15.06
C GLY A 6 2.20 1.23 -16.57
N MET A 7 3.26 1.81 -17.15
CA MET A 7 3.42 1.93 -18.60
C MET A 7 3.80 0.61 -19.28
N GLY A 8 4.44 -0.31 -18.54
CA GLY A 8 4.82 -1.63 -19.05
C GLY A 8 3.67 -2.64 -19.12
N GLY A 9 2.50 -2.29 -18.58
CA GLY A 9 1.33 -3.16 -18.54
C GLY A 9 1.48 -4.33 -17.55
N TYR A 10 0.43 -5.17 -17.53
CA TYR A 10 0.40 -6.37 -16.70
C TYR A 10 1.03 -7.56 -17.46
N VAL A 11 1.90 -8.29 -16.79
CA VAL A 11 2.50 -9.51 -17.33
C VAL A 11 1.86 -10.74 -16.68
N ARG A 12 2.07 -10.95 -15.38
CA ARG A 12 1.47 -12.03 -14.59
C ARG A 12 1.62 -11.77 -13.10
N ASN A 13 0.84 -12.47 -12.30
CA ASN A 13 1.02 -12.51 -10.86
C ASN A 13 2.22 -13.38 -10.47
N LEU A 14 2.95 -12.97 -9.42
CA LEU A 14 3.98 -13.79 -8.79
C LEU A 14 3.34 -14.85 -7.88
N THR A 15 3.93 -16.02 -7.85
CA THR A 15 3.61 -17.05 -6.87
C THR A 15 4.23 -16.72 -5.51
N PRO A 16 3.74 -17.33 -4.41
CA PRO A 16 4.35 -17.13 -3.08
C PRO A 16 5.83 -17.53 -3.03
N SER A 17 6.21 -18.60 -3.75
CA SER A 17 7.60 -19.06 -3.82
C SER A 17 8.51 -18.08 -4.55
N GLU A 18 8.03 -17.43 -5.62
CA GLU A 18 8.79 -16.40 -6.31
C GLU A 18 9.01 -15.16 -5.44
N MET A 19 8.01 -14.77 -4.64
CA MET A 19 8.16 -13.68 -3.67
C MET A 19 9.17 -14.03 -2.57
N LEU A 20 9.14 -15.26 -2.04
CA LEU A 20 10.12 -15.74 -1.06
C LEU A 20 11.53 -15.84 -1.65
N ALA A 21 11.66 -16.29 -2.90
CA ALA A 21 12.94 -16.43 -3.56
C ALA A 21 13.70 -15.11 -3.69
N GLN A 22 13.00 -13.98 -3.86
CA GLN A 22 13.62 -12.65 -3.86
C GLN A 22 14.32 -12.35 -2.52
N LEU A 23 13.64 -12.64 -1.40
CA LEU A 23 14.20 -12.42 -0.07
C LEU A 23 15.39 -13.35 0.19
N GLN A 24 15.28 -14.61 -0.19
CA GLN A 24 16.35 -15.60 -0.04
C GLN A 24 17.58 -15.23 -0.85
N ALA A 25 17.38 -14.80 -2.10
CA ALA A 25 18.46 -14.36 -2.97
C ALA A 25 19.20 -13.16 -2.39
N GLU A 26 18.47 -12.13 -1.92
CA GLU A 26 19.06 -10.95 -1.33
C GLU A 26 19.82 -11.25 -0.04
N GLN A 27 19.27 -12.13 0.82
CA GLN A 27 19.98 -12.57 2.02
C GLN A 27 21.28 -13.31 1.71
N ALA A 28 21.24 -14.18 0.69
CA ALA A 28 22.42 -14.94 0.27
C ALA A 28 23.49 -14.06 -0.37
N ASP A 29 23.09 -13.15 -1.26
CA ASP A 29 24.00 -12.25 -1.97
C ASP A 29 24.73 -11.30 -1.03
N ARG A 30 24.00 -10.71 -0.08
CA ARG A 30 24.55 -9.72 0.84
C ARG A 30 25.01 -10.27 2.20
N ASN A 31 24.78 -11.54 2.46
CA ASN A 31 25.04 -12.19 3.74
C ASN A 31 24.43 -11.42 4.94
N ILE A 32 23.16 -11.00 4.79
CA ILE A 32 22.40 -10.26 5.79
C ILE A 32 21.14 -11.00 6.19
N ARG A 33 20.57 -10.66 7.33
CA ARG A 33 19.22 -11.05 7.70
C ARG A 33 18.24 -9.91 7.37
N ILE A 34 17.23 -10.20 6.56
CA ILE A 34 16.14 -9.26 6.29
C ILE A 34 15.25 -9.18 7.53
N SER A 35 15.03 -7.98 8.02
CA SER A 35 14.20 -7.70 9.20
C SER A 35 12.84 -7.05 8.86
N ASN A 36 12.76 -6.37 7.73
CA ASN A 36 11.54 -5.66 7.30
C ASN A 36 11.26 -5.92 5.83
N ILE A 37 9.98 -5.93 5.47
CA ILE A 37 9.52 -6.14 4.11
C ILE A 37 8.56 -5.02 3.73
N VAL A 38 8.73 -4.47 2.53
CA VAL A 38 7.78 -3.57 1.91
C VAL A 38 7.31 -4.16 0.56
N LEU A 39 6.00 -4.33 0.40
CA LEU A 39 5.41 -4.72 -0.87
C LEU A 39 5.08 -3.43 -1.65
N MET A 40 6.13 -2.78 -2.17
CA MET A 40 6.06 -1.50 -2.89
C MET A 40 6.77 -1.55 -4.24
N GLY A 41 7.04 -2.74 -4.77
CA GLY A 41 7.71 -2.94 -6.05
C GLY A 41 6.76 -2.76 -7.23
N MET A 42 6.90 -3.60 -8.25
CA MET A 42 6.05 -3.61 -9.43
C MET A 42 4.73 -4.34 -9.18
N GLY A 43 3.63 -3.76 -9.66
CA GLY A 43 2.29 -4.34 -9.57
C GLY A 43 1.49 -3.86 -8.34
N GLU A 44 0.31 -4.45 -8.20
CA GLU A 44 -0.63 -4.20 -7.10
C GLU A 44 -0.78 -5.48 -6.25
N PRO A 45 -0.32 -5.47 -4.99
CA PRO A 45 -0.40 -6.66 -4.15
C PRO A 45 -1.83 -7.18 -3.95
N LEU A 46 -2.80 -6.28 -3.90
CA LEU A 46 -4.20 -6.69 -3.70
C LEU A 46 -4.86 -7.29 -4.94
N ASP A 47 -4.31 -7.10 -6.14
CA ASP A 47 -4.72 -7.84 -7.34
C ASP A 47 -4.19 -9.28 -7.33
N ASN A 48 -3.12 -9.54 -6.55
CA ASN A 48 -2.55 -10.87 -6.34
C ASN A 48 -2.85 -11.41 -4.92
N PHE A 49 -4.04 -11.12 -4.42
CA PHE A 49 -4.41 -11.24 -3.00
C PHE A 49 -4.06 -12.60 -2.39
N ASP A 50 -4.54 -13.69 -2.95
CA ASP A 50 -4.37 -15.03 -2.36
C ASP A 50 -2.90 -15.44 -2.25
N ASN A 51 -2.10 -15.16 -3.29
CA ASN A 51 -0.67 -15.44 -3.29
C ASN A 51 0.07 -14.56 -2.28
N VAL A 52 -0.30 -13.28 -2.18
CA VAL A 52 0.29 -12.35 -1.20
C VAL A 52 -0.05 -12.80 0.21
N ILE A 53 -1.30 -13.17 0.51
CA ILE A 53 -1.67 -13.66 1.85
C ILE A 53 -0.92 -14.95 2.19
N ARG A 54 -0.76 -15.86 1.23
CA ARG A 54 0.03 -17.06 1.42
C ARG A 54 1.51 -16.75 1.67
N PHE A 55 2.09 -15.84 0.90
CA PHE A 55 3.46 -15.35 1.12
C PHE A 55 3.64 -14.77 2.53
N LEU A 56 2.72 -13.90 2.96
CA LEU A 56 2.76 -13.29 4.29
C LEU A 56 2.75 -14.34 5.41
N LYS A 57 1.93 -15.38 5.28
CA LYS A 57 1.89 -16.49 6.24
C LYS A 57 3.22 -17.26 6.26
N LEU A 58 3.78 -17.57 5.09
CA LEU A 58 5.04 -18.32 4.99
C LEU A 58 6.23 -17.55 5.55
N VAL A 59 6.33 -16.25 5.25
CA VAL A 59 7.45 -15.42 5.70
C VAL A 59 7.41 -15.16 7.20
N SER A 60 6.21 -15.21 7.80
CA SER A 60 6.01 -15.00 9.25
C SER A 60 6.02 -16.30 10.06
N ASP A 61 6.08 -17.45 9.40
CA ASP A 61 6.12 -18.75 10.05
C ASP A 61 7.39 -18.86 10.93
N ASP A 62 7.25 -19.38 12.13
CA ASP A 62 8.35 -19.55 13.11
C ASP A 62 9.41 -20.55 12.63
N LYS A 63 9.01 -21.51 11.79
CA LYS A 63 9.88 -22.47 11.12
C LYS A 63 10.51 -21.93 9.82
N GLY A 64 10.07 -20.74 9.37
CA GLY A 64 10.56 -20.08 8.17
C GLY A 64 11.48 -18.92 8.48
N MET A 65 11.24 -17.77 7.81
CA MET A 65 12.05 -16.56 8.02
C MET A 65 11.74 -15.86 9.34
N ASN A 66 10.60 -16.15 9.95
CA ASN A 66 10.15 -15.59 11.22
C ASN A 66 10.14 -14.04 11.24
N ILE A 67 9.68 -13.44 10.15
CA ILE A 67 9.51 -11.98 10.06
C ILE A 67 8.09 -11.64 10.51
N GLY A 68 7.98 -11.05 11.70
CA GLY A 68 6.67 -10.71 12.26
C GLY A 68 5.90 -9.70 11.41
N MET A 69 4.57 -9.84 11.34
CA MET A 69 3.67 -9.00 10.53
C MET A 69 3.85 -7.49 10.76
N ARG A 70 4.28 -7.07 11.95
CA ARG A 70 4.54 -5.65 12.26
C ARG A 70 5.74 -5.07 11.52
N HIS A 71 6.58 -5.92 10.98
CA HIS A 71 7.74 -5.56 10.17
C HIS A 71 7.43 -5.60 8.66
N ILE A 72 6.15 -5.76 8.31
CA ILE A 72 5.72 -5.84 6.92
C ILE A 72 4.80 -4.67 6.62
N SER A 73 5.07 -3.97 5.52
CA SER A 73 4.20 -2.95 4.94
C SER A 73 3.67 -3.42 3.59
N LEU A 74 2.36 -3.39 3.43
CA LEU A 74 1.67 -3.68 2.18
C LEU A 74 1.16 -2.37 1.59
N SER A 75 1.63 -2.02 0.40
CA SER A 75 1.17 -0.84 -0.33
C SER A 75 0.08 -1.21 -1.32
N THR A 76 -0.90 -0.32 -1.47
CA THR A 76 -1.98 -0.48 -2.44
C THR A 76 -2.36 0.85 -3.08
N CYS A 77 -2.74 0.82 -4.34
CA CYS A 77 -3.35 1.96 -5.02
C CYS A 77 -4.82 2.18 -4.60
N GLY A 78 -5.41 1.26 -3.83
CA GLY A 78 -6.77 1.39 -3.30
C GLY A 78 -7.79 0.47 -3.95
N VAL A 79 -7.52 -0.84 -4.00
CA VAL A 79 -8.48 -1.87 -4.40
C VAL A 79 -9.45 -2.11 -3.25
N VAL A 80 -10.50 -1.28 -3.18
CA VAL A 80 -11.41 -1.15 -2.03
C VAL A 80 -11.96 -2.49 -1.53
N PRO A 81 -12.53 -3.40 -2.36
CA PRO A 81 -13.04 -4.67 -1.86
C PRO A 81 -11.97 -5.50 -1.15
N LYS A 82 -10.73 -5.47 -1.66
CA LYS A 82 -9.62 -6.23 -1.09
C LYS A 82 -9.07 -5.62 0.20
N ILE A 83 -9.27 -4.32 0.43
CA ILE A 83 -8.96 -3.69 1.72
C ILE A 83 -9.90 -4.22 2.80
N TYR A 84 -11.19 -4.40 2.52
CA TYR A 84 -12.14 -5.02 3.45
C TYR A 84 -11.74 -6.47 3.76
N GLU A 85 -11.47 -7.28 2.73
CA GLU A 85 -11.02 -8.67 2.91
C GLU A 85 -9.72 -8.75 3.74
N LEU A 86 -8.76 -7.86 3.49
CA LEU A 86 -7.52 -7.77 4.26
C LEU A 86 -7.77 -7.40 5.73
N ALA A 87 -8.71 -6.48 5.97
CA ALA A 87 -9.09 -6.07 7.33
C ALA A 87 -9.67 -7.23 8.13
N ASP A 88 -10.51 -8.05 7.52
CA ASP A 88 -11.16 -9.21 8.16
C ASP A 88 -10.15 -10.29 8.58
N LEU A 89 -9.00 -10.36 7.90
CA LEU A 89 -7.90 -11.25 8.30
C LEU A 89 -7.19 -10.79 9.58
N LYS A 90 -7.40 -9.55 10.02
CA LYS A 90 -6.82 -8.96 11.24
C LYS A 90 -5.30 -9.10 11.35
N LEU A 91 -4.62 -9.12 10.22
CA LEU A 91 -3.17 -9.15 10.16
C LEU A 91 -2.59 -7.86 10.74
N GLN A 92 -1.47 -8.00 11.47
CA GLN A 92 -0.83 -6.89 12.18
C GLN A 92 0.20 -6.14 11.33
N LEU A 93 0.04 -6.18 10.00
CA LEU A 93 0.90 -5.43 9.08
C LEU A 93 0.56 -3.94 9.02
N THR A 94 1.42 -3.14 8.42
CA THR A 94 1.14 -1.75 8.10
C THR A 94 0.52 -1.68 6.71
N LEU A 95 -0.66 -1.07 6.60
CA LEU A 95 -1.26 -0.77 5.31
C LEU A 95 -0.78 0.62 4.86
N SER A 96 -0.15 0.67 3.68
CA SER A 96 0.22 1.92 3.00
C SER A 96 -0.70 2.14 1.81
N VAL A 97 -1.33 3.30 1.75
CA VAL A 97 -2.31 3.62 0.69
C VAL A 97 -1.79 4.77 -0.16
N SER A 98 -1.58 4.52 -1.44
CA SER A 98 -1.26 5.53 -2.44
C SER A 98 -2.46 6.45 -2.67
N LEU A 99 -2.52 7.56 -1.93
CA LEU A 99 -3.62 8.52 -1.99
C LEU A 99 -3.39 9.61 -3.04
N HIS A 100 -2.25 10.30 -2.94
CA HIS A 100 -1.71 11.30 -3.88
C HIS A 100 -2.62 12.49 -4.21
N ALA A 101 -3.78 12.60 -3.60
CA ALA A 101 -4.71 13.71 -3.82
C ALA A 101 -5.70 13.85 -2.65
N PRO A 102 -6.25 15.05 -2.40
CA PRO A 102 -7.27 15.26 -1.38
C PRO A 102 -8.69 14.97 -1.87
N ASN A 103 -8.92 14.90 -3.20
CA ASN A 103 -10.24 14.71 -3.80
C ASN A 103 -10.18 13.94 -5.11
N ASP A 104 -11.36 13.50 -5.58
CA ASP A 104 -11.49 12.69 -6.80
C ASP A 104 -11.10 13.44 -8.07
N GLN A 105 -11.32 14.75 -8.09
CA GLN A 105 -10.99 15.58 -9.27
C GLN A 105 -9.50 15.55 -9.58
N ILE A 106 -8.67 15.62 -8.55
CA ILE A 106 -7.21 15.54 -8.69
C ILE A 106 -6.78 14.09 -8.82
N ARG A 107 -7.28 13.20 -7.95
CA ARG A 107 -6.87 11.80 -7.92
C ARG A 107 -7.11 11.07 -9.24
N SER A 108 -8.24 11.30 -9.89
CA SER A 108 -8.60 10.63 -11.15
C SER A 108 -7.68 10.99 -12.32
N LYS A 109 -6.90 12.08 -12.21
CA LYS A 109 -5.92 12.47 -13.25
C LYS A 109 -4.68 11.57 -13.24
N THR A 110 -4.26 11.11 -12.07
CA THR A 110 -3.02 10.33 -11.88
C THR A 110 -3.27 8.88 -11.49
N MET A 111 -4.42 8.59 -10.87
CA MET A 111 -4.78 7.28 -10.32
C MET A 111 -6.03 6.73 -11.03
N PRO A 112 -5.89 5.94 -12.10
CA PRO A 112 -7.05 5.39 -12.83
C PRO A 112 -8.00 4.56 -11.98
N VAL A 113 -7.51 3.91 -10.94
CA VAL A 113 -8.30 3.12 -9.96
C VAL A 113 -9.39 3.97 -9.30
N ASN A 114 -9.18 5.28 -9.18
CA ASN A 114 -10.15 6.20 -8.59
C ASN A 114 -11.46 6.31 -9.37
N ARG A 115 -11.44 5.97 -10.67
CA ARG A 115 -12.65 5.92 -11.49
C ARG A 115 -13.56 4.76 -11.11
N ARG A 116 -13.02 3.74 -10.47
CA ARG A 116 -13.76 2.57 -10.00
C ARG A 116 -14.18 2.72 -8.55
N TRP A 117 -13.29 3.26 -7.71
CA TRP A 117 -13.53 3.50 -6.28
C TRP A 117 -13.00 4.88 -5.93
N GLY A 118 -13.92 5.79 -5.60
CA GLY A 118 -13.60 7.16 -5.22
C GLY A 118 -12.92 7.26 -3.85
N ILE A 119 -12.45 8.47 -3.54
CA ILE A 119 -11.76 8.74 -2.28
C ILE A 119 -12.63 8.43 -1.06
N ASP A 120 -13.91 8.73 -1.11
CA ASP A 120 -14.79 8.50 0.03
C ASP A 120 -14.95 7.00 0.33
N GLU A 121 -15.14 6.16 -0.70
CA GLU A 121 -15.18 4.70 -0.55
C GLU A 121 -13.84 4.14 -0.06
N LEU A 122 -12.73 4.66 -0.59
CA LEU A 122 -11.40 4.27 -0.16
C LEU A 122 -11.17 4.59 1.32
N LEU A 123 -11.50 5.81 1.75
CA LEU A 123 -11.33 6.22 3.15
C LEU A 123 -12.27 5.46 4.09
N GLU A 124 -13.46 5.08 3.65
CA GLU A 124 -14.36 4.22 4.41
C GLU A 124 -13.74 2.83 4.64
N ALA A 125 -13.20 2.21 3.59
CA ALA A 125 -12.46 0.95 3.72
C ALA A 125 -11.23 1.08 4.64
N CYS A 126 -10.52 2.20 4.57
CA CYS A 126 -9.41 2.49 5.49
C CYS A 126 -9.88 2.61 6.95
N ARG A 127 -11.01 3.28 7.22
CA ARG A 127 -11.58 3.34 8.57
C ARG A 127 -12.00 1.96 9.08
N TYR A 128 -12.57 1.14 8.20
CA TYR A 128 -12.88 -0.25 8.54
C TYR A 128 -11.61 -1.04 8.88
N TYR A 129 -10.55 -0.91 8.08
CA TYR A 129 -9.26 -1.55 8.37
C TYR A 129 -8.71 -1.13 9.74
N LEU A 130 -8.73 0.18 10.05
CA LEU A 130 -8.32 0.70 11.35
C LEU A 130 -9.12 0.08 12.50
N LYS A 131 -10.44 0.00 12.35
CA LYS A 131 -11.36 -0.59 13.35
C LYS A 131 -11.05 -2.07 13.60
N MET A 132 -10.79 -2.85 12.54
CA MET A 132 -10.57 -4.29 12.64
C MET A 132 -9.20 -4.67 13.15
N THR A 133 -8.17 -3.88 12.82
CA THR A 133 -6.77 -4.22 13.10
C THR A 133 -6.15 -3.40 14.23
N ASN A 134 -6.70 -2.25 14.53
CA ASN A 134 -6.11 -1.22 15.41
C ASN A 134 -4.67 -0.84 15.00
N ARG A 135 -4.37 -0.93 13.69
CA ARG A 135 -3.05 -0.63 13.11
C ARG A 135 -3.08 0.67 12.35
N ARG A 136 -2.07 1.52 12.57
CA ARG A 136 -1.92 2.79 11.84
C ARG A 136 -1.80 2.56 10.34
N ILE A 137 -2.48 3.39 9.55
CA ILE A 137 -2.33 3.46 8.09
C ILE A 137 -1.30 4.53 7.72
N SER A 138 -0.52 4.27 6.68
CA SER A 138 0.30 5.26 6.01
C SER A 138 -0.39 5.70 4.71
N PHE A 139 -0.59 7.00 4.53
CA PHE A 139 -1.04 7.55 3.26
C PHE A 139 0.16 8.13 2.52
N GLU A 140 0.46 7.59 1.35
CA GLU A 140 1.52 8.08 0.49
C GLU A 140 0.98 9.22 -0.37
N TYR A 141 1.67 10.34 -0.38
CA TYR A 141 1.25 11.55 -1.06
C TYR A 141 2.41 12.15 -1.87
N ALA A 142 2.48 11.83 -3.16
CA ALA A 142 3.42 12.44 -4.08
C ALA A 142 3.02 13.90 -4.33
N MET A 143 3.88 14.83 -3.93
CA MET A 143 3.64 16.27 -4.10
C MET A 143 4.03 16.71 -5.51
N ILE A 144 3.05 17.14 -6.29
CA ILE A 144 3.21 17.58 -7.67
C ILE A 144 2.93 19.10 -7.71
N ASP A 145 3.94 19.84 -8.13
CA ASP A 145 3.89 21.30 -8.21
C ASP A 145 2.67 21.79 -8.99
N ASN A 146 1.96 22.78 -8.44
CA ASN A 146 0.74 23.38 -8.98
C ASN A 146 -0.42 22.41 -9.26
N VAL A 147 -0.39 21.18 -8.71
CA VAL A 147 -1.45 20.18 -8.90
C VAL A 147 -2.14 19.82 -7.58
N ASN A 148 -1.35 19.39 -6.58
CA ASN A 148 -1.88 18.90 -5.32
C ASN A 148 -1.13 19.41 -4.06
N ASP A 149 -0.24 20.38 -4.22
CA ASP A 149 0.67 20.90 -3.21
C ASP A 149 0.19 22.21 -2.55
N SER A 150 -0.97 22.73 -2.96
CA SER A 150 -1.52 23.96 -2.41
C SER A 150 -1.99 23.81 -0.95
N ASP A 151 -2.00 24.93 -0.24
CA ASP A 151 -2.60 25.03 1.11
C ASP A 151 -4.06 24.54 1.15
N ALA A 152 -4.82 24.76 0.09
CA ALA A 152 -6.21 24.31 -0.01
C ALA A 152 -6.25 22.77 -0.04
N CYS A 153 -5.38 22.13 -0.81
CA CYS A 153 -5.23 20.68 -0.86
C CYS A 153 -4.85 20.12 0.52
N ALA A 154 -3.90 20.76 1.20
CA ALA A 154 -3.47 20.34 2.54
C ALA A 154 -4.62 20.42 3.57
N ARG A 155 -5.40 21.51 3.55
CA ARG A 155 -6.56 21.68 4.44
C ARG A 155 -7.66 20.66 4.15
N GLU A 156 -7.95 20.39 2.89
CA GLU A 156 -8.94 19.39 2.48
C GLU A 156 -8.50 17.99 2.92
N LEU A 157 -7.23 17.62 2.67
CA LEU A 157 -6.66 16.34 3.10
C LEU A 157 -6.75 16.18 4.62
N ALA A 158 -6.33 17.19 5.39
CA ALA A 158 -6.41 17.18 6.84
C ALA A 158 -7.84 16.97 7.35
N LYS A 159 -8.82 17.63 6.72
CA LYS A 159 -10.24 17.46 7.06
C LYS A 159 -10.72 16.02 6.81
N ARG A 160 -10.34 15.41 5.68
CA ARG A 160 -10.76 14.05 5.33
C ARG A 160 -10.15 12.98 6.22
N LEU A 161 -8.90 13.19 6.67
CA LEU A 161 -8.18 12.24 7.52
C LEU A 161 -8.37 12.49 9.01
N HIS A 162 -9.11 13.55 9.38
CA HIS A 162 -9.36 13.87 10.77
C HIS A 162 -9.94 12.70 11.56
N GLY A 163 -9.37 12.40 12.72
CA GLY A 163 -9.80 11.30 13.59
C GLY A 163 -9.35 9.91 13.17
N MET A 164 -8.60 9.78 12.08
CA MET A 164 -8.00 8.50 11.68
C MET A 164 -6.63 8.29 12.33
N LEU A 165 -6.36 7.08 12.80
CA LEU A 165 -5.01 6.68 13.25
C LEU A 165 -4.11 6.49 12.02
N ALA A 166 -3.59 7.58 11.49
CA ALA A 166 -2.83 7.58 10.25
C ALA A 166 -1.70 8.60 10.30
N HIS A 167 -0.75 8.47 9.37
CA HIS A 167 0.14 9.56 9.00
C HIS A 167 0.18 9.71 7.48
N VAL A 168 0.63 10.85 7.01
CA VAL A 168 0.84 11.12 5.59
C VAL A 168 2.34 11.22 5.34
N ASN A 169 2.83 10.40 4.43
CA ASN A 169 4.20 10.46 3.93
C ASN A 169 4.22 11.35 2.69
N LEU A 170 4.85 12.50 2.80
CA LEU A 170 4.99 13.45 1.69
C LEU A 170 6.21 13.07 0.85
N ILE A 171 6.01 12.79 -0.41
CA ILE A 171 7.05 12.34 -1.35
C ILE A 171 7.26 13.44 -2.38
N PRO A 172 8.41 14.16 -2.37
CA PRO A 172 8.70 15.11 -3.43
C PRO A 172 8.86 14.37 -4.76
N VAL A 173 8.20 14.86 -5.80
CA VAL A 173 8.40 14.33 -7.16
C VAL A 173 9.66 14.92 -7.72
N ASN A 174 10.58 14.04 -8.16
CA ASN A 174 11.80 14.47 -8.82
C ASN A 174 11.46 15.10 -10.19
N ALA A 175 12.14 16.20 -10.50
CA ALA A 175 12.05 16.88 -11.79
C ALA A 175 12.62 16.02 -12.92
#